data_cbd1ddd1e66be4c27a3dca8cadac1d6f
#
_entry.id   cbd1ddd1e66be4c27a3dca8cadac1d6f
#
_cell.length_a   1.000
_cell.length_b   1.000
_cell.length_c   1.000
_cell.angle_alpha   90.00
_cell.angle_beta   90.00
_cell.angle_gamma   90.00
#
_symmetry.space_group_name_H-M   'P 1'
#
loop_
_entity.id
_entity.type
_entity.pdbx_description
1 polymer ?
#
loop_
_entity_poly.entity_id
_entity_poly.type
_entity_poly.pdbx_seq_one_letter_code
_entity_poly.pdbx_strand_id
1 'polypeptide(L)'
;MHPFDDGNGRIARAVGDLLLARADGSPQRFYSLSVQIQRERRAYYDILERTQKRSMDITEWLAWFLDTLRRAVDPAQDTLEGVLTKARFWQRWAGTPLNERQVKLLNTLLDGFEGQLTTGKWAAVAKCSSDTALRDINDLLARGVLQKSAAGGRSTSYVLVDVPRERRP
;
A
#
# COMPACT_ATOMS: atom_id res chain seq x y z
N MET A 1 -29.54 12.10 -19.43
CA MET A 1 -29.84 13.55 -19.38
C MET A 1 -28.50 14.29 -19.54
N HIS A 2 -28.39 15.17 -20.54
CA HIS A 2 -27.20 15.98 -20.79
C HIS A 2 -27.60 17.44 -20.63
N PRO A 3 -27.52 18.02 -19.41
CA PRO A 3 -27.99 19.38 -19.14
C PRO A 3 -27.11 20.48 -19.79
N PHE A 4 -25.91 20.13 -20.27
CA PHE A 4 -24.96 21.07 -20.88
C PHE A 4 -24.57 20.60 -22.28
N ASP A 5 -24.18 21.55 -23.16
CA ASP A 5 -23.74 21.25 -24.52
C ASP A 5 -22.44 20.43 -24.55
N ASP A 6 -21.53 20.66 -23.59
CA ASP A 6 -20.30 19.88 -23.38
C ASP A 6 -19.97 19.74 -21.89
N GLY A 7 -19.08 18.81 -21.56
CA GLY A 7 -18.52 18.66 -20.21
C GLY A 7 -19.39 17.86 -19.24
N ASN A 8 -20.54 17.34 -19.65
CA ASN A 8 -21.45 16.59 -18.76
C ASN A 8 -20.75 15.48 -17.98
N GLY A 9 -19.88 14.70 -18.62
CA GLY A 9 -19.11 13.64 -17.94
C GLY A 9 -18.08 14.17 -16.94
N ARG A 10 -17.48 15.32 -17.19
CA ARG A 10 -16.55 15.98 -16.24
C ARG A 10 -17.29 16.49 -15.01
N ILE A 11 -18.42 17.13 -15.22
CA ILE A 11 -19.28 17.65 -14.16
C ILE A 11 -19.81 16.48 -13.30
N ALA A 12 -20.33 15.43 -13.92
CA ALA A 12 -20.81 14.25 -13.19
C ALA A 12 -19.72 13.64 -12.31
N ARG A 13 -18.49 13.51 -12.79
CA ARG A 13 -17.37 13.02 -11.99
C ARG A 13 -17.01 13.96 -10.85
N ALA A 14 -17.00 15.28 -11.10
CA ALA A 14 -16.74 16.29 -10.08
C ALA A 14 -17.79 16.27 -8.95
N VAL A 15 -19.07 16.11 -9.32
CA VAL A 15 -20.15 15.93 -8.34
C VAL A 15 -19.97 14.61 -7.55
N GLY A 16 -19.63 13.54 -8.23
CA GLY A 16 -19.31 12.26 -7.57
C GLY A 16 -18.17 12.39 -6.56
N ASP A 17 -17.08 13.04 -6.95
CA ASP A 17 -15.93 13.30 -6.08
C ASP A 17 -16.33 14.19 -4.88
N LEU A 18 -17.18 15.21 -5.08
CA LEU A 18 -17.70 16.05 -4.01
C LEU A 18 -18.53 15.24 -3.00
N LEU A 19 -19.42 14.38 -3.49
CA LEU A 19 -20.29 13.56 -2.63
C LEU A 19 -19.48 12.54 -1.84
N LEU A 20 -18.47 11.91 -2.46
CA LEU A 20 -17.55 11.01 -1.77
C LEU A 20 -16.74 11.74 -0.69
N ALA A 21 -16.21 12.95 -0.98
CA ALA A 21 -15.50 13.75 0.03
C ALA A 21 -16.40 14.12 1.23
N ARG A 22 -17.68 14.38 0.97
CA ARG A 22 -18.65 14.61 2.05
C ARG A 22 -18.94 13.37 2.88
N ALA A 23 -19.04 12.21 2.22
CA ALA A 23 -19.26 10.93 2.89
C ALA A 23 -18.05 10.51 3.75
N ASP A 24 -16.83 10.75 3.26
CA ASP A 24 -15.59 10.48 4.00
C ASP A 24 -15.42 11.38 5.23
N GLY A 25 -16.14 12.52 5.32
CA GLY A 25 -16.02 13.48 6.41
C GLY A 25 -14.63 14.12 6.53
N SER A 26 -13.79 13.99 5.50
CA SER A 26 -12.40 14.46 5.46
C SER A 26 -12.14 15.28 4.21
N PRO A 27 -11.47 16.44 4.33
CA PRO A 27 -11.04 17.21 3.17
C PRO A 27 -9.87 16.55 2.42
N GLN A 28 -9.20 15.58 3.04
CA GLN A 28 -8.04 14.88 2.48
C GLN A 28 -8.47 13.48 2.04
N ARG A 29 -8.34 13.23 0.74
CA ARG A 29 -8.59 11.92 0.14
C ARG A 29 -7.30 11.38 -0.45
N PHE A 30 -6.97 10.16 -0.11
CA PHE A 30 -5.76 9.47 -0.59
C PHE A 30 -6.02 8.60 -1.83
N TYR A 31 -7.25 8.59 -2.34
CA TYR A 31 -7.66 7.87 -3.54
C TYR A 31 -8.33 8.81 -4.55
N SER A 32 -8.36 8.40 -5.82
CA SER A 32 -9.05 9.14 -6.89
C SER A 32 -9.87 8.19 -7.75
N LEU A 33 -11.19 8.30 -7.63
CA LEU A 33 -12.11 7.56 -8.48
C LEU A 33 -11.94 7.95 -9.96
N SER A 34 -11.71 9.23 -10.24
CA SER A 34 -11.50 9.73 -11.61
C SER A 34 -10.27 9.10 -12.27
N VAL A 35 -9.18 8.91 -11.54
CA VAL A 35 -7.98 8.21 -12.04
C VAL A 35 -8.28 6.72 -12.29
N GLN A 36 -9.03 6.08 -11.42
CA GLN A 36 -9.41 4.67 -11.61
C GLN A 36 -10.34 4.50 -12.81
N ILE A 37 -11.33 5.36 -12.99
CA ILE A 37 -12.20 5.38 -14.18
C ILE A 37 -11.37 5.58 -15.45
N GLN A 38 -10.34 6.44 -15.43
CA GLN A 38 -9.48 6.65 -16.58
C GLN A 38 -8.67 5.38 -16.93
N ARG A 39 -8.21 4.64 -15.95
CA ARG A 39 -7.54 3.34 -16.17
C ARG A 39 -8.48 2.31 -16.81
N GLU A 40 -9.75 2.36 -16.44
CA GLU A 40 -10.81 1.45 -16.90
C GLU A 40 -11.73 2.12 -17.95
N ARG A 41 -11.22 3.10 -18.70
CA ARG A 41 -12.00 3.98 -19.57
C ARG A 41 -12.95 3.22 -20.50
N ARG A 42 -12.51 2.12 -21.08
CA ARG A 42 -13.34 1.31 -22.00
C ARG A 42 -14.54 0.71 -21.26
N ALA A 43 -14.30 0.04 -20.13
CA ALA A 43 -15.36 -0.56 -19.32
C ALA A 43 -16.37 0.49 -18.83
N TYR A 44 -15.88 1.70 -18.48
CA TYR A 44 -16.74 2.82 -18.11
C TYR A 44 -17.72 3.22 -19.22
N TYR A 45 -17.26 3.37 -20.45
CA TYR A 45 -18.16 3.72 -21.56
C TYR A 45 -19.08 2.58 -21.95
N ASP A 46 -18.60 1.35 -21.91
CA ASP A 46 -19.41 0.16 -22.20
C ASP A 46 -20.57 0.00 -21.22
N ILE A 47 -20.33 0.22 -19.91
CA ILE A 47 -21.40 0.15 -18.90
C ILE A 47 -22.40 1.31 -19.02
N LEU A 48 -21.91 2.53 -19.29
CA LEU A 48 -22.79 3.68 -19.54
C LEU A 48 -23.71 3.44 -20.74
N GLU A 49 -23.17 2.98 -21.87
CA GLU A 49 -23.93 2.70 -23.06
C GLU A 49 -25.01 1.63 -22.83
N ARG A 50 -24.64 0.55 -22.14
CA ARG A 50 -25.59 -0.52 -21.79
C ARG A 50 -26.72 -0.02 -20.89
N THR A 51 -26.38 0.77 -19.87
CA THR A 51 -27.37 1.29 -18.91
C THR A 51 -28.31 2.31 -19.58
N GLN A 52 -27.80 3.16 -20.47
CA GLN A 52 -28.62 4.17 -21.16
C GLN A 52 -29.59 3.60 -22.18
N LYS A 53 -29.30 2.44 -22.76
CA LYS A 53 -30.12 1.78 -23.79
C LYS A 53 -31.17 0.82 -23.24
N ARG A 54 -31.17 0.54 -21.93
CA ARG A 54 -32.09 -0.41 -21.28
C ARG A 54 -33.13 0.29 -20.41
N SER A 55 -33.79 -0.46 -19.57
CA SER A 55 -34.74 0.02 -18.57
C SER A 55 -34.14 1.00 -17.57
N MET A 56 -34.97 1.55 -16.66
CA MET A 56 -34.53 2.38 -15.54
C MET A 56 -33.70 1.61 -14.48
N ASP A 57 -33.41 0.33 -14.72
CA ASP A 57 -32.56 -0.48 -13.84
C ASP A 57 -31.09 -0.12 -14.01
N ILE A 58 -30.51 0.46 -12.98
CA ILE A 58 -29.11 0.88 -12.89
C ILE A 58 -28.24 -0.08 -12.06
N THR A 59 -28.75 -1.27 -11.74
CA THR A 59 -28.07 -2.23 -10.84
C THR A 59 -26.68 -2.61 -11.37
N GLU A 60 -26.55 -2.92 -12.67
CA GLU A 60 -25.26 -3.25 -13.28
C GLU A 60 -24.26 -2.06 -13.17
N TRP A 61 -24.76 -0.84 -13.38
CA TRP A 61 -23.92 0.36 -13.25
C TRP A 61 -23.48 0.58 -11.79
N LEU A 62 -24.38 0.43 -10.83
CA LEU A 62 -24.05 0.55 -9.41
C LEU A 62 -23.02 -0.48 -8.96
N ALA A 63 -23.19 -1.75 -9.38
CA ALA A 63 -22.24 -2.82 -9.10
C ALA A 63 -20.85 -2.48 -9.65
N TRP A 64 -20.78 -2.06 -10.92
CA TRP A 64 -19.53 -1.62 -11.54
C TRP A 64 -18.91 -0.42 -10.82
N PHE A 65 -19.72 0.58 -10.45
CA PHE A 65 -19.27 1.79 -9.75
C PHE A 65 -18.66 1.47 -8.40
N LEU A 66 -19.36 0.66 -7.58
CA LEU A 66 -18.88 0.26 -6.26
C LEU A 66 -17.59 -0.56 -6.34
N ASP A 67 -17.49 -1.45 -7.32
CA ASP A 67 -16.30 -2.25 -7.53
C ASP A 67 -15.11 -1.41 -8.03
N THR A 68 -15.36 -0.42 -8.88
CA THR A 68 -14.36 0.56 -9.31
C THR A 68 -13.91 1.45 -8.15
N LEU A 69 -14.83 1.87 -7.29
CA LEU A 69 -14.53 2.64 -6.08
C LEU A 69 -13.65 1.81 -5.13
N ARG A 70 -13.99 0.54 -4.89
CA ARG A 70 -13.17 -0.37 -4.09
C ARG A 70 -11.74 -0.45 -4.63
N ARG A 71 -11.58 -0.70 -5.95
CA ARG A 71 -10.26 -0.74 -6.60
C ARG A 71 -9.49 0.59 -6.55
N ALA A 72 -10.18 1.71 -6.36
CA ALA A 72 -9.52 2.99 -6.15
C ALA A 72 -9.05 3.17 -4.69
N VAL A 73 -9.81 2.64 -3.73
CA VAL A 73 -9.57 2.80 -2.28
C VAL A 73 -8.52 1.81 -1.77
N ASP A 74 -8.62 0.53 -2.14
CA ASP A 74 -7.76 -0.55 -1.60
C ASP A 74 -6.25 -0.21 -1.69
N PRO A 75 -5.68 0.21 -2.85
CA PRO A 75 -4.26 0.54 -2.95
C PRO A 75 -3.84 1.76 -2.12
N ALA A 76 -4.76 2.69 -1.89
CA ALA A 76 -4.49 3.87 -1.08
C ALA A 76 -4.44 3.52 0.41
N GLN A 77 -5.30 2.62 0.88
CA GLN A 77 -5.28 2.10 2.24
C GLN A 77 -3.98 1.34 2.50
N ASP A 78 -3.57 0.43 1.61
CA ASP A 78 -2.31 -0.32 1.72
C ASP A 78 -1.11 0.62 1.83
N THR A 79 -1.07 1.66 1.00
CA THR A 79 -0.01 2.67 1.04
C THR A 79 -0.01 3.42 2.38
N LEU A 80 -1.17 3.84 2.87
CA LEU A 80 -1.30 4.55 4.13
C LEU A 80 -0.90 3.67 5.32
N GLU A 81 -1.33 2.41 5.34
CA GLU A 81 -0.94 1.44 6.37
C GLU A 81 0.57 1.22 6.39
N GLY A 82 1.21 1.09 5.23
CA GLY A 82 2.66 1.00 5.13
C GLY A 82 3.38 2.22 5.71
N VAL A 83 2.92 3.43 5.37
CA VAL A 83 3.47 4.68 5.91
C VAL A 83 3.28 4.77 7.43
N LEU A 84 2.09 4.46 7.93
CA LEU A 84 1.80 4.48 9.37
C LEU A 84 2.60 3.42 10.13
N THR A 85 2.74 2.23 9.58
CA THR A 85 3.56 1.15 10.16
C THR A 85 5.02 1.59 10.27
N LYS A 86 5.57 2.18 9.21
CA LYS A 86 6.93 2.72 9.19
C LYS A 86 7.10 3.86 10.19
N ALA A 87 6.14 4.77 10.28
CA ALA A 87 6.18 5.89 11.25
C ALA A 87 6.13 5.39 12.70
N ARG A 88 5.23 4.46 13.01
CA ARG A 88 5.12 3.85 14.36
C ARG A 88 6.40 3.08 14.73
N PHE A 89 6.96 2.35 13.80
CA PHE A 89 8.22 1.65 14.00
C PHE A 89 9.34 2.63 14.38
N TRP A 90 9.55 3.70 13.61
CA TRP A 90 10.58 4.69 13.90
C TRP A 90 10.30 5.50 15.15
N GLN A 91 9.06 5.77 15.49
CA GLN A 91 8.68 6.40 16.76
C GLN A 91 9.07 5.53 17.95
N ARG A 92 8.80 4.22 17.86
CA ARG A 92 9.17 3.26 18.92
C ARG A 92 10.69 3.18 19.14
N TRP A 93 11.44 3.22 18.07
CA TRP A 93 12.90 3.04 18.11
C TRP A 93 13.70 4.35 18.03
N ALA A 94 13.06 5.52 18.18
CA ALA A 94 13.67 6.84 18.05
C ALA A 94 14.86 7.07 19.00
N GLY A 95 14.86 6.46 20.20
CA GLY A 95 15.95 6.57 21.17
C GLY A 95 17.05 5.51 21.02
N THR A 96 16.94 4.60 20.06
CA THR A 96 17.90 3.50 19.90
C THR A 96 19.07 3.93 19.02
N PRO A 97 20.31 3.89 19.49
CA PRO A 97 21.47 4.24 18.67
C PRO A 97 21.69 3.17 17.60
N LEU A 98 21.40 3.51 16.35
CA LEU A 98 21.54 2.67 15.18
C LEU A 98 22.60 3.26 14.23
N ASN A 99 23.42 2.40 13.63
CA ASN A 99 24.32 2.84 12.57
C ASN A 99 23.60 2.97 11.22
N GLU A 100 24.20 3.67 10.26
CA GLU A 100 23.60 3.92 8.95
C GLU A 100 23.22 2.65 8.19
N ARG A 101 24.01 1.58 8.30
CA ARG A 101 23.68 0.29 7.66
C ARG A 101 22.44 -0.36 8.30
N GLN A 102 22.34 -0.29 9.64
CA GLN A 102 21.17 -0.81 10.35
C GLN A 102 19.91 -0.02 9.97
N VAL A 103 19.98 1.31 9.93
CA VAL A 103 18.88 2.17 9.47
C VAL A 103 18.46 1.79 8.04
N LYS A 104 19.44 1.59 7.14
CA LYS A 104 19.19 1.15 5.77
C LYS A 104 18.51 -0.22 5.73
N LEU A 105 18.99 -1.20 6.52
CA LEU A 105 18.39 -2.53 6.63
C LEU A 105 16.93 -2.44 7.06
N LEU A 106 16.67 -1.72 8.15
CA LEU A 106 15.33 -1.57 8.71
C LEU A 106 14.37 -0.89 7.72
N ASN A 107 14.81 0.17 7.04
CA ASN A 107 14.02 0.80 5.99
C ASN A 107 13.72 -0.18 4.84
N THR A 108 14.71 -0.93 4.38
CA THR A 108 14.51 -1.93 3.32
C THR A 108 13.50 -3.01 3.73
N LEU A 109 13.51 -3.43 4.99
CA LEU A 109 12.53 -4.40 5.52
C LEU A 109 11.12 -3.80 5.63
N LEU A 110 11.00 -2.54 6.04
CA LEU A 110 9.74 -1.82 6.16
C LEU A 110 9.12 -1.47 4.80
N ASP A 111 9.95 -1.23 3.79
CA ASP A 111 9.50 -0.92 2.42
C ASP A 111 9.12 -2.17 1.60
N GLY A 112 9.17 -3.35 2.22
CA GLY A 112 8.78 -4.61 1.58
C GLY A 112 9.97 -5.36 0.99
N PHE A 113 10.74 -6.03 1.84
CA PHE A 113 11.87 -6.87 1.42
C PHE A 113 11.38 -8.17 0.77
N GLU A 114 11.87 -8.49 -0.43
CA GLU A 114 11.50 -9.72 -1.13
C GLU A 114 12.14 -10.97 -0.49
N GLY A 115 11.28 -11.86 -0.03
CA GLY A 115 11.65 -13.13 0.57
C GLY A 115 12.12 -12.99 2.03
N GLN A 116 12.95 -13.94 2.49
CA GLN A 116 13.43 -13.95 3.87
C GLN A 116 14.76 -13.20 3.99
N LEU A 117 14.90 -12.37 5.03
CA LEU A 117 16.18 -11.76 5.38
C LEU A 117 17.12 -12.83 5.94
N THR A 118 18.27 -13.00 5.29
CA THR A 118 19.40 -13.81 5.77
C THR A 118 20.64 -12.93 5.85
N THR A 119 21.67 -13.38 6.60
CA THR A 119 22.94 -12.66 6.69
C THR A 119 23.57 -12.44 5.32
N GLY A 120 23.52 -13.43 4.44
CA GLY A 120 24.07 -13.31 3.09
C GLY A 120 23.34 -12.30 2.21
N LYS A 121 22.00 -12.28 2.26
CA LYS A 121 21.20 -11.27 1.55
C LYS A 121 21.49 -9.86 2.07
N TRP A 122 21.60 -9.72 3.38
CA TRP A 122 21.95 -8.41 3.95
C TRP A 122 23.35 -7.94 3.55
N ALA A 123 24.35 -8.84 3.61
CA ALA A 123 25.70 -8.53 3.16
C ALA A 123 25.73 -8.01 1.71
N ALA A 124 24.95 -8.64 0.82
CA ALA A 124 24.84 -8.22 -0.58
C ALA A 124 24.17 -6.84 -0.72
N VAL A 125 23.04 -6.58 -0.01
CA VAL A 125 22.32 -5.31 -0.07
C VAL A 125 23.14 -4.16 0.55
N ALA A 126 23.82 -4.44 1.67
CA ALA A 126 24.65 -3.45 2.37
C ALA A 126 26.04 -3.27 1.75
N LYS A 127 26.41 -4.14 0.77
CA LYS A 127 27.75 -4.17 0.17
C LYS A 127 28.86 -4.25 1.23
N CYS A 128 28.72 -5.16 2.19
CA CYS A 128 29.67 -5.38 3.28
C CYS A 128 30.01 -6.87 3.39
N SER A 129 31.02 -7.20 4.23
CA SER A 129 31.37 -8.58 4.52
C SER A 129 30.24 -9.29 5.28
N SER A 130 30.16 -10.63 5.16
CA SER A 130 29.20 -11.45 5.92
C SER A 130 29.37 -11.27 7.43
N ASP A 131 30.59 -11.10 7.92
CA ASP A 131 30.86 -10.86 9.34
C ASP A 131 30.31 -9.52 9.82
N THR A 132 30.44 -8.46 9.01
CA THR A 132 29.87 -7.15 9.30
C THR A 132 28.35 -7.21 9.31
N ALA A 133 27.75 -7.88 8.32
CA ALA A 133 26.31 -8.09 8.24
C ALA A 133 25.78 -8.88 9.45
N LEU A 134 26.51 -9.91 9.87
CA LEU A 134 26.15 -10.71 11.04
C LEU A 134 26.22 -9.90 12.34
N ARG A 135 27.24 -9.02 12.50
CA ARG A 135 27.34 -8.11 13.66
C ARG A 135 26.17 -7.14 13.71
N ASP A 136 25.81 -6.51 12.57
CA ASP A 136 24.67 -5.59 12.48
C ASP A 136 23.37 -6.31 12.88
N ILE A 137 23.15 -7.52 12.39
CA ILE A 137 21.96 -8.33 12.72
C ILE A 137 21.96 -8.75 14.18
N ASN A 138 23.08 -9.22 14.73
CA ASN A 138 23.15 -9.64 16.13
C ASN A 138 22.93 -8.48 17.11
N ASP A 139 23.40 -7.29 16.80
CA ASP A 139 23.12 -6.09 17.58
C ASP A 139 21.61 -5.75 17.56
N LEU A 140 20.96 -5.83 16.39
CA LEU A 140 19.53 -5.62 16.27
C LEU A 140 18.69 -6.70 16.98
N LEU A 141 19.18 -7.95 17.01
CA LEU A 141 18.57 -9.04 17.82
C LEU A 141 18.71 -8.77 19.32
N ALA A 142 19.89 -8.36 19.76
CA ALA A 142 20.15 -8.04 21.17
C ALA A 142 19.29 -6.89 21.68
N ARG A 143 19.00 -5.91 20.81
CA ARG A 143 18.11 -4.78 21.09
C ARG A 143 16.62 -5.12 20.98
N GLY A 144 16.27 -6.32 20.50
CA GLY A 144 14.89 -6.73 20.29
C GLY A 144 14.19 -6.04 19.09
N VAL A 145 14.95 -5.44 18.18
CA VAL A 145 14.42 -4.84 16.92
C VAL A 145 14.12 -5.92 15.89
N LEU A 146 14.99 -6.94 15.85
CA LEU A 146 14.80 -8.15 15.04
C LEU A 146 14.56 -9.36 15.91
N GLN A 147 13.94 -10.36 15.34
CA GLN A 147 13.85 -11.72 15.91
C GLN A 147 14.13 -12.77 14.84
N LYS A 148 14.57 -13.95 15.28
CA LYS A 148 14.71 -15.09 14.36
C LYS A 148 13.35 -15.55 13.91
N SER A 149 13.20 -15.80 12.60
CA SER A 149 11.96 -16.36 12.07
C SER A 149 11.78 -17.81 12.55
N ALA A 150 10.55 -18.18 12.91
CA ALA A 150 10.18 -19.55 13.25
C ALA A 150 10.18 -20.51 12.05
N ALA A 151 10.24 -19.99 10.81
CA ALA A 151 10.31 -20.80 9.61
C ALA A 151 11.72 -21.42 9.50
N GLY A 152 11.84 -22.65 9.98
CA GLY A 152 13.05 -23.45 9.93
C GLY A 152 13.43 -23.80 8.47
N GLY A 153 14.63 -23.49 8.08
CA GLY A 153 15.28 -23.85 6.82
C GLY A 153 16.78 -24.01 7.03
N ARG A 154 17.53 -24.39 5.98
CA ARG A 154 18.99 -24.54 6.02
C ARG A 154 19.74 -23.25 6.40
N SER A 155 19.11 -22.09 6.35
CA SER A 155 19.68 -20.81 6.76
C SER A 155 18.77 -20.08 7.73
N THR A 156 19.34 -19.50 8.79
CA THR A 156 18.63 -18.64 9.75
C THR A 156 18.10 -17.40 9.04
N SER A 157 16.82 -17.12 9.23
CA SER A 157 16.18 -15.90 8.72
C SER A 157 15.68 -15.02 9.87
N TYR A 158 15.54 -13.74 9.59
CA TYR A 158 15.22 -12.72 10.58
C TYR A 158 14.01 -11.92 10.13
N VAL A 159 13.26 -11.38 11.09
CA VAL A 159 12.07 -10.54 10.87
C VAL A 159 12.04 -9.41 11.87
N LEU A 160 11.36 -8.33 11.51
CA LEU A 160 11.08 -7.23 12.43
C LEU A 160 10.16 -7.70 13.56
N VAL A 161 10.42 -7.20 14.77
CA VAL A 161 9.52 -7.40 15.92
C VAL A 161 8.35 -6.43 15.78
N ASP A 162 7.12 -6.89 16.04
CA ASP A 162 5.88 -6.11 16.05
C ASP A 162 5.46 -5.43 14.73
N VAL A 163 6.00 -5.88 13.60
CA VAL A 163 5.46 -5.51 12.28
C VAL A 163 4.66 -6.68 11.74
N PRO A 164 3.33 -6.54 11.54
CA PRO A 164 2.53 -7.59 10.93
C PRO A 164 3.12 -7.96 9.57
N ARG A 165 3.32 -9.26 9.32
CA ARG A 165 3.67 -9.72 7.97
C ARG A 165 2.44 -9.53 7.10
N GLU A 166 2.48 -8.61 6.15
CA GLU A 166 1.52 -8.63 5.06
C GLU A 166 1.63 -9.98 4.35
N ARG A 167 0.55 -10.75 4.39
CA ARG A 167 0.39 -11.88 3.48
C ARG A 167 0.10 -11.27 2.10
N ARG A 168 1.13 -11.12 1.28
CA ARG A 168 0.89 -10.91 -0.16
C ARG A 168 0.19 -12.19 -0.69
N PRO A 169 -0.92 -12.04 -1.43
CA PRO A 169 -1.59 -13.14 -2.09
C PRO A 169 -0.69 -13.82 -3.13
#